data_3944f9a6aa6236ded1f24685e0880b85
#
_entry.id   3944f9a6aa6236ded1f24685e0880b85
#
_cell.length_a   1.000
_cell.length_b   1.000
_cell.length_c   1.000
_cell.angle_alpha   90.00
_cell.angle_beta   90.00
_cell.angle_gamma   90.00
#
_symmetry.space_group_name_H-M   'P 1'
#
loop_
_entity.id
_entity.type
_entity.pdbx_description
1 polymer ?
#
loop_
_entity_poly.entity_id
_entity_poly.type
_entity_poly.pdbx_seq_one_letter_code
_entity_poly.pdbx_strand_id
1 'polypeptide(L)'
;MKSRSKLYLLLVLTVTLSMAVFAPQTASGEAEMNRPDKIDAALWDVMCASDGNEWIPIEISLYDLDENALFAKLKDKTGLDAEVFRDEARFEKEVASKIREAVEQTIGSGTVQASGNTVRLSDASLGSLKTALSGELQYLFYDALWEELREVEPDRVADRLIAKARKTFQAEKNKMLRAEQTAANEAFAALYVEPRNNQVVSVRHYFASILVRAKSEDIRYYAQLEEVAAVFYAPVYQAENALGVIPAQVGADSSTD
;
A
#
# COMPACT_ATOMS: atom_id res chain seq x y z
N MET A 1 58.17 -44.27 11.77
CA MET A 1 57.00 -43.36 11.83
C MET A 1 56.95 -42.37 10.66
N LYS A 2 57.30 -42.72 9.42
CA LYS A 2 57.30 -41.79 8.26
C LYS A 2 56.28 -42.14 7.12
N SER A 3 55.47 -43.19 7.31
CA SER A 3 54.56 -43.68 6.23
C SER A 3 53.13 -43.21 6.38
N ARG A 4 52.65 -42.80 7.57
CA ARG A 4 51.23 -42.41 7.80
C ARG A 4 50.91 -40.99 7.36
N SER A 5 51.90 -40.08 7.31
CA SER A 5 51.64 -38.69 6.89
C SER A 5 51.45 -38.53 5.39
N LYS A 6 52.04 -39.42 4.56
CA LYS A 6 51.87 -39.38 3.11
C LYS A 6 50.50 -39.90 2.67
N LEU A 7 49.90 -40.82 3.44
CA LEU A 7 48.57 -41.35 3.14
C LEU A 7 47.45 -40.32 3.42
N TYR A 8 47.60 -39.53 4.49
CA TYR A 8 46.66 -38.44 4.79
C TYR A 8 46.76 -37.30 3.80
N LEU A 9 47.94 -36.97 3.31
CA LEU A 9 48.11 -35.93 2.30
C LEU A 9 47.45 -36.33 0.96
N LEU A 10 47.52 -37.61 0.58
CA LEU A 10 46.91 -38.12 -0.63
C LEU A 10 45.37 -38.17 -0.52
N LEU A 11 44.83 -38.49 0.67
CA LEU A 11 43.40 -38.57 0.92
C LEU A 11 42.76 -37.18 0.98
N VAL A 12 43.44 -36.19 1.53
CA VAL A 12 42.96 -34.78 1.55
C VAL A 12 43.00 -34.20 0.14
N LEU A 13 44.02 -34.54 -0.66
CA LEU A 13 44.09 -34.03 -2.05
C LEU A 13 43.05 -34.64 -2.97
N THR A 14 42.66 -35.90 -2.76
CA THR A 14 41.58 -36.53 -3.55
C THR A 14 40.19 -36.03 -3.14
N VAL A 15 39.93 -35.71 -1.87
CA VAL A 15 38.65 -35.15 -1.43
C VAL A 15 38.46 -33.69 -1.91
N THR A 16 39.54 -32.89 -1.91
CA THR A 16 39.49 -31.52 -2.42
C THR A 16 39.36 -31.46 -3.94
N LEU A 17 39.88 -32.42 -4.69
CA LEU A 17 39.75 -32.49 -6.14
C LEU A 17 38.35 -32.98 -6.57
N SER A 18 37.72 -33.84 -5.74
CA SER A 18 36.33 -34.30 -6.03
C SER A 18 35.25 -33.25 -5.77
N MET A 19 35.49 -32.23 -4.91
CA MET A 19 34.56 -31.12 -4.70
C MET A 19 34.65 -30.03 -5.78
N ALA A 20 35.72 -30.00 -6.56
CA ALA A 20 35.88 -29.01 -7.64
C ALA A 20 35.16 -29.40 -8.94
N VAL A 21 34.61 -30.61 -9.05
CA VAL A 21 33.92 -31.09 -10.30
C VAL A 21 32.42 -30.93 -10.23
N PHE A 22 31.82 -30.58 -9.09
CA PHE A 22 30.39 -30.30 -8.92
C PHE A 22 30.10 -28.82 -8.60
N ALA A 23 30.92 -27.89 -9.05
CA ALA A 23 30.40 -26.55 -9.26
C ALA A 23 29.40 -26.66 -10.43
N PRO A 24 28.10 -26.32 -10.25
CA PRO A 24 27.23 -26.18 -11.40
C PRO A 24 27.90 -25.18 -12.33
N GLN A 25 28.25 -25.61 -13.52
CA GLN A 25 28.60 -24.68 -14.60
C GLN A 25 27.37 -23.79 -14.74
N THR A 26 27.44 -22.62 -14.14
CA THR A 26 26.47 -21.58 -14.40
C THR A 26 26.55 -21.27 -15.88
N ALA A 27 25.56 -21.75 -16.61
CA ALA A 27 25.24 -21.28 -17.96
C ALA A 27 24.77 -19.80 -17.90
N SER A 28 25.42 -18.97 -17.07
CA SER A 28 24.91 -17.66 -16.71
C SER A 28 25.23 -16.56 -17.71
N GLY A 29 26.17 -16.79 -18.61
CA GLY A 29 26.58 -15.73 -19.54
C GLY A 29 25.68 -15.56 -20.77
N GLU A 30 25.13 -16.64 -21.32
CA GLU A 30 24.25 -16.57 -22.51
C GLU A 30 22.78 -16.33 -22.14
N ALA A 31 22.36 -16.83 -20.96
CA ALA A 31 21.00 -16.63 -20.46
C ALA A 31 20.73 -15.17 -20.06
N GLU A 32 21.75 -14.47 -19.54
CA GLU A 32 21.65 -13.07 -19.13
C GLU A 32 21.53 -12.11 -20.34
N MET A 33 22.15 -12.44 -21.47
CA MET A 33 22.12 -11.61 -22.69
C MET A 33 20.74 -11.56 -23.38
N ASN A 34 19.81 -12.46 -23.07
CA ASN A 34 18.48 -12.54 -23.69
C ASN A 34 17.32 -12.29 -22.71
N ARG A 35 17.62 -11.89 -21.49
CA ARG A 35 16.60 -11.56 -20.51
C ARG A 35 15.89 -10.24 -20.88
N PRO A 36 14.55 -10.24 -21.00
CA PRO A 36 13.80 -8.99 -21.15
C PRO A 36 14.01 -8.07 -19.94
N ASP A 37 14.20 -6.78 -20.19
CA ASP A 37 14.53 -5.77 -19.16
C ASP A 37 13.55 -5.73 -17.98
N LYS A 38 12.27 -6.02 -18.24
CA LYS A 38 11.21 -6.01 -17.23
C LYS A 38 11.09 -7.32 -16.42
N ILE A 39 11.85 -8.36 -16.74
CA ILE A 39 11.84 -9.63 -16.00
C ILE A 39 12.98 -9.63 -14.98
N ASP A 40 12.64 -9.84 -13.70
CA ASP A 40 13.61 -9.99 -12.63
C ASP A 40 14.56 -11.18 -12.86
N ALA A 41 15.80 -11.06 -12.39
CA ALA A 41 16.82 -12.10 -12.59
C ALA A 41 16.42 -13.44 -11.98
N ALA A 42 15.90 -13.45 -10.75
CA ALA A 42 15.47 -14.67 -10.08
C ALA A 42 14.31 -15.35 -10.82
N LEU A 43 13.38 -14.56 -11.38
CA LEU A 43 12.30 -15.08 -12.21
C LEU A 43 12.85 -15.68 -13.49
N TRP A 44 13.81 -15.02 -14.14
CA TRP A 44 14.42 -15.50 -15.36
C TRP A 44 15.11 -16.85 -15.16
N ASP A 45 15.84 -17.03 -14.05
CA ASP A 45 16.49 -18.29 -13.71
C ASP A 45 15.47 -19.42 -13.52
N VAL A 46 14.35 -19.15 -12.84
CA VAL A 46 13.25 -20.11 -12.67
C VAL A 46 12.63 -20.47 -14.02
N MET A 47 12.38 -19.50 -14.90
CA MET A 47 11.84 -19.72 -16.23
C MET A 47 12.77 -20.57 -17.12
N CYS A 48 14.09 -20.36 -17.02
CA CYS A 48 15.10 -21.14 -17.75
C CYS A 48 15.23 -22.57 -17.23
N ALA A 49 15.00 -22.80 -15.93
CA ALA A 49 15.05 -24.11 -15.31
C ALA A 49 13.74 -24.92 -15.51
N SER A 50 12.63 -24.25 -15.83
CA SER A 50 11.30 -24.83 -16.02
C SER A 50 11.19 -25.49 -17.40
N ASP A 51 10.34 -26.52 -17.51
CA ASP A 51 10.01 -27.17 -18.79
C ASP A 51 9.05 -26.34 -19.70
N GLY A 52 8.71 -25.13 -19.27
CA GLY A 52 7.82 -24.19 -19.95
C GLY A 52 6.32 -24.42 -19.70
N ASN A 53 5.92 -25.57 -19.18
CA ASN A 53 4.54 -25.92 -18.86
C ASN A 53 4.18 -25.68 -17.40
N GLU A 54 5.16 -25.46 -16.55
CA GLU A 54 4.98 -25.22 -15.12
C GLU A 54 4.32 -23.86 -14.85
N TRP A 55 3.47 -23.86 -13.82
CA TRP A 55 2.86 -22.67 -13.30
C TRP A 55 3.81 -21.96 -12.33
N ILE A 56 4.35 -20.84 -12.75
CA ILE A 56 5.30 -20.03 -11.97
C ILE A 56 4.51 -18.92 -11.25
N PRO A 57 4.64 -18.80 -9.93
CA PRO A 57 4.05 -17.68 -9.19
C PRO A 57 4.86 -16.41 -9.42
N ILE A 58 4.17 -15.37 -9.87
CA ILE A 58 4.76 -14.09 -10.22
C ILE A 58 3.99 -12.93 -9.61
N GLU A 59 4.67 -11.82 -9.42
CA GLU A 59 4.08 -10.52 -9.18
C GLU A 59 4.30 -9.65 -10.42
N ILE A 60 3.21 -9.21 -11.04
CA ILE A 60 3.23 -8.24 -12.13
C ILE A 60 3.10 -6.87 -11.51
N SER A 61 4.15 -6.06 -11.59
CA SER A 61 4.15 -4.66 -11.18
C SER A 61 3.74 -3.79 -12.36
N LEU A 62 2.72 -2.99 -12.16
CA LEU A 62 2.25 -2.00 -13.13
C LEU A 62 2.89 -0.65 -12.84
N TYR A 63 2.79 0.30 -13.78
CA TYR A 63 3.15 1.67 -13.47
C TYR A 63 2.17 2.28 -12.48
N ASP A 64 2.68 3.15 -11.61
CA ASP A 64 1.86 3.87 -10.64
C ASP A 64 0.81 4.74 -11.34
N LEU A 65 -0.31 4.95 -10.64
CA LEU A 65 -1.34 5.88 -11.10
C LEU A 65 -0.77 7.30 -11.22
N ASP A 66 -1.26 8.04 -12.21
CA ASP A 66 -0.96 9.47 -12.32
C ASP A 66 -1.52 10.22 -11.11
N GLU A 67 -0.62 10.67 -10.25
CA GLU A 67 -0.97 11.37 -9.01
C GLU A 67 -1.72 12.68 -9.29
N ASN A 68 -1.43 13.36 -10.40
CA ASN A 68 -2.13 14.59 -10.76
C ASN A 68 -3.59 14.31 -11.16
N ALA A 69 -3.82 13.22 -11.92
CA ALA A 69 -5.17 12.79 -12.25
C ALA A 69 -5.96 12.36 -11.01
N LEU A 70 -5.31 11.67 -10.06
CA LEU A 70 -5.90 11.30 -8.78
C LEU A 70 -6.30 12.54 -7.97
N PHE A 71 -5.45 13.55 -7.91
CA PHE A 71 -5.73 14.80 -7.18
C PHE A 71 -6.82 15.64 -7.82
N ALA A 72 -6.88 15.68 -9.16
CA ALA A 72 -8.00 16.32 -9.84
C ALA A 72 -9.34 15.67 -9.46
N LYS A 73 -9.43 14.34 -9.48
CA LYS A 73 -10.60 13.59 -9.03
C LYS A 73 -10.94 13.86 -7.55
N LEU A 74 -9.92 13.94 -6.68
CA LEU A 74 -10.13 14.24 -5.26
C LEU A 74 -10.71 15.64 -5.08
N LYS A 75 -10.19 16.63 -5.81
CA LYS A 75 -10.70 18.01 -5.80
C LYS A 75 -12.13 18.09 -6.30
N ASP A 76 -12.45 17.45 -7.43
CA ASP A 76 -13.79 17.43 -7.99
C ASP A 76 -14.81 16.80 -7.03
N LYS A 77 -14.40 15.75 -6.31
CA LYS A 77 -15.28 15.04 -5.37
C LYS A 77 -15.47 15.75 -4.04
N THR A 78 -14.42 16.38 -3.52
CA THR A 78 -14.38 16.88 -2.14
C THR A 78 -14.22 18.38 -2.02
N GLY A 79 -13.87 19.07 -3.11
CA GLY A 79 -13.44 20.47 -3.08
C GLY A 79 -12.04 20.70 -2.49
N LEU A 80 -11.35 19.63 -2.04
CA LEU A 80 -10.06 19.74 -1.38
C LEU A 80 -8.92 19.78 -2.40
N ASP A 81 -8.17 20.86 -2.40
CA ASP A 81 -6.96 20.98 -3.21
C ASP A 81 -5.80 20.25 -2.54
N ALA A 82 -5.33 19.17 -3.14
CA ALA A 82 -4.25 18.36 -2.60
C ALA A 82 -2.93 19.13 -2.44
N GLU A 83 -2.67 20.11 -3.29
CA GLU A 83 -1.47 20.95 -3.21
C GLU A 83 -1.44 21.79 -1.92
N VAL A 84 -2.60 22.20 -1.41
CA VAL A 84 -2.68 22.89 -0.12
C VAL A 84 -2.19 22.01 1.03
N PHE A 85 -2.45 20.70 0.96
CA PHE A 85 -2.04 19.75 2.01
C PHE A 85 -0.60 19.23 1.85
N ARG A 86 0.04 19.49 0.71
CA ARG A 86 1.46 19.16 0.48
C ARG A 86 2.40 20.27 0.92
N ASP A 87 1.96 21.51 0.78
CA ASP A 87 2.74 22.70 1.12
C ASP A 87 2.33 23.21 2.50
N GLU A 88 3.23 23.12 3.47
CA GLU A 88 2.98 23.55 4.85
C GLU A 88 2.61 25.03 4.93
N ALA A 89 3.26 25.90 4.14
CA ALA A 89 2.96 27.34 4.15
C ALA A 89 1.58 27.64 3.56
N ARG A 90 1.20 26.92 2.50
CA ARG A 90 -0.15 27.02 1.92
C ARG A 90 -1.20 26.48 2.88
N PHE A 91 -0.96 25.32 3.50
CA PHE A 91 -1.87 24.75 4.49
C PHE A 91 -2.07 25.71 5.67
N GLU A 92 -1.01 26.28 6.19
CA GLU A 92 -1.08 27.26 7.28
C GLU A 92 -1.93 28.48 6.88
N LYS A 93 -1.71 29.02 5.69
CA LYS A 93 -2.41 30.19 5.19
C LYS A 93 -3.87 29.94 4.82
N GLU A 94 -4.16 28.82 4.12
CA GLU A 94 -5.47 28.60 3.49
C GLU A 94 -6.43 27.77 4.37
N VAL A 95 -5.90 26.95 5.30
CA VAL A 95 -6.70 26.10 6.17
C VAL A 95 -6.52 26.45 7.63
N ALA A 96 -5.31 26.39 8.18
CA ALA A 96 -5.08 26.52 9.60
C ALA A 96 -5.42 27.92 10.11
N SER A 97 -5.07 28.97 9.37
CA SER A 97 -5.41 30.36 9.76
C SER A 97 -6.92 30.59 9.75
N LYS A 98 -7.66 30.08 8.75
CA LYS A 98 -9.13 30.17 8.72
C LYS A 98 -9.77 29.44 9.90
N ILE A 99 -9.24 28.28 10.29
CA ILE A 99 -9.71 27.54 11.46
C ILE A 99 -9.48 28.36 12.75
N ARG A 100 -8.26 28.90 12.93
CA ARG A 100 -7.95 29.72 14.13
C ARG A 100 -8.82 30.99 14.20
N GLU A 101 -8.98 31.66 13.08
CA GLU A 101 -9.86 32.85 13.00
C GLU A 101 -11.31 32.53 13.37
N ALA A 102 -11.87 31.43 12.82
CA ALA A 102 -13.21 30.99 13.14
C ALA A 102 -13.37 30.61 14.62
N VAL A 103 -12.37 29.95 15.20
CA VAL A 103 -12.32 29.58 16.61
C VAL A 103 -12.23 30.85 17.49
N GLU A 104 -11.35 31.79 17.17
CA GLU A 104 -11.19 33.05 17.92
C GLU A 104 -12.47 33.89 17.89
N GLN A 105 -13.10 34.04 16.73
CA GLN A 105 -14.38 34.77 16.58
C GLN A 105 -15.52 34.11 17.37
N THR A 106 -15.54 32.79 17.44
CA THR A 106 -16.59 32.04 18.11
C THR A 106 -16.39 31.96 19.63
N ILE A 107 -15.16 31.67 20.08
CA ILE A 107 -14.83 31.48 21.50
C ILE A 107 -14.59 32.83 22.15
N GLY A 108 -13.98 33.79 21.45
CA GLY A 108 -13.76 35.18 21.96
C GLY A 108 -15.03 35.95 22.24
N SER A 109 -16.18 35.57 21.67
CA SER A 109 -17.48 36.23 21.90
C SER A 109 -18.22 35.80 23.19
N GLY A 110 -17.57 35.04 24.09
CA GLY A 110 -18.04 34.94 25.50
C GLY A 110 -19.04 33.82 25.78
N THR A 111 -19.17 32.81 24.97
CA THR A 111 -20.10 31.70 25.20
C THR A 111 -19.42 30.44 25.71
N VAL A 112 -18.63 30.57 26.74
CA VAL A 112 -18.03 29.44 27.45
C VAL A 112 -18.84 29.16 28.70
N GLN A 113 -19.40 27.98 28.84
CA GLN A 113 -20.06 27.56 30.07
C GLN A 113 -19.03 26.97 31.02
N ALA A 114 -18.80 27.64 32.14
CA ALA A 114 -18.01 27.09 33.24
C ALA A 114 -18.93 26.20 34.09
N SER A 115 -18.66 24.90 34.11
CA SER A 115 -19.26 23.98 35.07
C SER A 115 -18.15 23.42 35.97
N GLY A 116 -18.03 24.02 37.17
CA GLY A 116 -16.94 23.71 38.07
C GLY A 116 -15.57 24.20 37.54
N ASN A 117 -14.55 23.35 37.58
CA ASN A 117 -13.21 23.63 37.06
C ASN A 117 -13.04 23.34 35.57
N THR A 118 -14.08 22.91 34.87
CA THR A 118 -14.00 22.51 33.45
C THR A 118 -14.73 23.54 32.59
N VAL A 119 -14.02 24.12 31.65
CA VAL A 119 -14.57 25.07 30.68
C VAL A 119 -14.95 24.29 29.44
N ARG A 120 -16.23 24.33 29.04
CA ARG A 120 -16.74 23.59 27.88
C ARG A 120 -17.34 24.53 26.84
N LEU A 121 -17.30 24.16 25.59
CA LEU A 121 -18.00 24.87 24.53
C LEU A 121 -19.51 24.69 24.68
N SER A 122 -20.27 25.80 24.60
CA SER A 122 -21.73 25.72 24.53
C SER A 122 -22.20 25.19 23.17
N ASP A 123 -23.43 24.65 23.12
CA ASP A 123 -24.06 24.23 21.87
C ASP A 123 -24.18 25.39 20.86
N ALA A 124 -24.40 26.60 21.35
CA ALA A 124 -24.46 27.81 20.53
C ALA A 124 -23.08 28.10 19.89
N SER A 125 -21.99 27.97 20.68
CA SER A 125 -20.62 28.17 20.17
C SER A 125 -20.24 27.12 19.15
N LEU A 126 -20.58 25.84 19.40
CA LEU A 126 -20.35 24.75 18.42
C LEU A 126 -21.14 24.96 17.13
N GLY A 127 -22.40 25.39 17.24
CA GLY A 127 -23.23 25.73 16.09
C GLY A 127 -22.66 26.90 15.27
N SER A 128 -22.19 27.94 15.92
CA SER A 128 -21.54 29.08 15.28
C SER A 128 -20.23 28.68 14.61
N LEU A 129 -19.40 27.89 15.27
CA LEU A 129 -18.15 27.37 14.73
C LEU A 129 -18.40 26.46 13.51
N LYS A 130 -19.38 25.57 13.59
CA LYS A 130 -19.79 24.72 12.47
C LYS A 130 -20.23 25.57 11.27
N THR A 131 -20.97 26.63 11.51
CA THR A 131 -21.40 27.57 10.46
C THR A 131 -20.22 28.34 9.86
N ALA A 132 -19.30 28.84 10.68
CA ALA A 132 -18.12 29.56 10.21
C ALA A 132 -17.18 28.70 9.36
N LEU A 133 -17.09 27.40 9.67
CA LEU A 133 -16.28 26.44 8.93
C LEU A 133 -17.05 25.69 7.82
N SER A 134 -18.33 26.05 7.61
CA SER A 134 -19.11 25.53 6.48
C SER A 134 -18.60 26.12 5.16
N GLY A 135 -18.81 25.40 4.06
CA GLY A 135 -18.32 25.79 2.73
C GLY A 135 -17.05 25.03 2.34
N GLU A 136 -15.98 25.73 2.00
CA GLU A 136 -14.75 25.10 1.46
C GLU A 136 -14.12 24.04 2.37
N LEU A 137 -14.30 24.18 3.68
CA LEU A 137 -13.73 23.26 4.69
C LEU A 137 -14.73 22.19 5.17
N GLN A 138 -15.97 22.19 4.70
CA GLN A 138 -17.03 21.29 5.18
C GLN A 138 -16.65 19.81 5.12
N TYR A 139 -15.97 19.38 4.07
CA TYR A 139 -15.55 17.99 3.92
C TYR A 139 -14.47 17.53 4.90
N LEU A 140 -13.78 18.46 5.55
CA LEU A 140 -12.75 18.13 6.54
C LEU A 140 -13.34 17.73 7.89
N PHE A 141 -14.63 18.08 8.14
CA PHE A 141 -15.26 17.94 9.43
C PHE A 141 -16.58 17.14 9.33
N TYR A 142 -16.61 15.99 9.93
CA TYR A 142 -17.80 15.15 10.01
C TYR A 142 -18.58 15.40 11.32
N ASP A 143 -19.85 15.02 11.34
CA ASP A 143 -20.76 15.34 12.45
C ASP A 143 -20.28 14.84 13.82
N ALA A 144 -19.70 13.63 13.91
CA ALA A 144 -19.19 13.10 15.16
C ALA A 144 -18.05 13.93 15.78
N LEU A 145 -17.30 14.71 14.96
CA LEU A 145 -16.25 15.59 15.47
C LEU A 145 -16.83 16.69 16.39
N TRP A 146 -17.99 17.22 16.05
CA TRP A 146 -18.61 18.30 16.83
C TRP A 146 -18.97 17.85 18.23
N GLU A 147 -19.37 16.58 18.40
CA GLU A 147 -19.58 16.00 19.72
C GLU A 147 -18.26 15.81 20.50
N GLU A 148 -17.20 15.36 19.79
CA GLU A 148 -15.85 15.26 20.40
C GLU A 148 -15.35 16.61 20.92
N LEU A 149 -15.64 17.72 20.22
CA LEU A 149 -15.19 19.05 20.60
C LEU A 149 -15.86 19.60 21.86
N ARG A 150 -17.00 19.08 22.28
CA ARG A 150 -17.66 19.48 23.55
C ARG A 150 -16.79 19.25 24.77
N GLU A 151 -15.95 18.21 24.72
CA GLU A 151 -15.08 17.83 25.83
C GLU A 151 -13.65 18.41 25.70
N VAL A 152 -13.39 19.21 24.65
CA VAL A 152 -12.07 19.81 24.39
C VAL A 152 -11.98 21.16 25.07
N GLU A 153 -10.87 21.41 25.74
CA GLU A 153 -10.55 22.75 26.32
C GLU A 153 -10.53 23.80 25.20
N PRO A 154 -11.13 24.97 25.40
CA PRO A 154 -11.31 25.99 24.37
C PRO A 154 -10.03 26.42 23.66
N ASP A 155 -8.91 26.49 24.37
CA ASP A 155 -7.59 26.85 23.85
C ASP A 155 -6.99 25.75 22.92
N ARG A 156 -7.49 24.51 22.99
CA ARG A 156 -7.06 23.38 22.18
C ARG A 156 -7.96 23.07 20.97
N VAL A 157 -9.09 23.77 20.87
CA VAL A 157 -10.07 23.49 19.80
C VAL A 157 -9.47 23.70 18.42
N ALA A 158 -8.75 24.82 18.22
CA ALA A 158 -8.11 25.09 16.92
C ALA A 158 -7.11 24.00 16.52
N ASP A 159 -6.22 23.61 17.44
CA ASP A 159 -5.22 22.57 17.16
C ASP A 159 -5.88 21.22 16.86
N ARG A 160 -6.96 20.90 17.60
CA ARG A 160 -7.73 19.68 17.35
C ARG A 160 -8.36 19.66 15.97
N LEU A 161 -8.96 20.77 15.54
CA LEU A 161 -9.54 20.93 14.21
C LEU A 161 -8.48 20.85 13.10
N ILE A 162 -7.34 21.53 13.28
CA ILE A 162 -6.23 21.50 12.32
C ILE A 162 -5.69 20.07 12.15
N ALA A 163 -5.44 19.38 13.27
CA ALA A 163 -4.99 17.98 13.22
C ALA A 163 -6.02 17.07 12.53
N LYS A 164 -7.31 17.32 12.79
CA LYS A 164 -8.40 16.58 12.18
C LYS A 164 -8.51 16.82 10.68
N ALA A 165 -8.37 18.07 10.24
CA ALA A 165 -8.37 18.42 8.82
C ALA A 165 -7.31 17.64 8.05
N ARG A 166 -6.08 17.59 8.55
CA ARG A 166 -4.99 16.78 7.94
C ARG A 166 -5.33 15.29 7.90
N LYS A 167 -5.82 14.75 9.02
CA LYS A 167 -6.19 13.33 9.10
C LYS A 167 -7.31 12.96 8.14
N THR A 168 -8.34 13.79 8.03
CA THR A 168 -9.47 13.56 7.13
C THR A 168 -9.02 13.60 5.68
N PHE A 169 -8.23 14.62 5.29
CA PHE A 169 -7.66 14.68 3.94
C PHE A 169 -6.86 13.43 3.60
N GLN A 170 -5.96 13.00 4.49
CA GLN A 170 -5.15 11.82 4.26
C GLN A 170 -6.00 10.54 4.14
N ALA A 171 -7.07 10.44 4.93
CA ALA A 171 -7.99 9.31 4.86
C ALA A 171 -8.75 9.27 3.51
N GLU A 172 -9.25 10.42 3.04
CA GLU A 172 -9.94 10.49 1.74
C GLU A 172 -8.98 10.23 0.56
N LYS A 173 -7.75 10.77 0.62
CA LYS A 173 -6.69 10.47 -0.35
C LYS A 173 -6.41 8.97 -0.41
N ASN A 174 -6.20 8.32 0.74
CA ASN A 174 -5.90 6.89 0.80
C ASN A 174 -7.09 6.05 0.31
N LYS A 175 -8.31 6.44 0.64
CA LYS A 175 -9.53 5.75 0.18
C LYS A 175 -9.67 5.82 -1.33
N MET A 176 -9.41 6.98 -1.93
CA MET A 176 -9.47 7.17 -3.37
C MET A 176 -8.33 6.40 -4.07
N LEU A 177 -7.11 6.53 -3.58
CA LEU A 177 -5.96 5.79 -4.10
C LEU A 177 -6.23 4.28 -4.12
N ARG A 178 -6.76 3.75 -3.00
CA ARG A 178 -7.13 2.33 -2.91
C ARG A 178 -8.17 1.93 -3.96
N ALA A 179 -9.22 2.72 -4.12
CA ALA A 179 -10.29 2.43 -5.07
C ALA A 179 -9.79 2.45 -6.52
N GLU A 180 -9.05 3.49 -6.91
CA GLU A 180 -8.50 3.64 -8.27
C GLU A 180 -7.44 2.55 -8.55
N GLN A 181 -6.58 2.24 -7.58
CA GLN A 181 -5.56 1.21 -7.75
C GLN A 181 -6.18 -0.19 -7.89
N THR A 182 -7.20 -0.49 -7.06
CA THR A 182 -7.93 -1.76 -7.18
C THR A 182 -8.57 -1.86 -8.56
N ALA A 183 -9.27 -0.82 -9.01
CA ALA A 183 -9.94 -0.82 -10.32
C ALA A 183 -8.95 -0.97 -11.48
N ALA A 184 -7.79 -0.31 -11.43
CA ALA A 184 -6.75 -0.45 -12.45
C ALA A 184 -6.17 -1.87 -12.50
N ASN A 185 -5.87 -2.45 -11.34
CA ASN A 185 -5.35 -3.81 -11.23
C ASN A 185 -6.39 -4.85 -11.71
N GLU A 186 -7.65 -4.71 -11.32
CA GLU A 186 -8.74 -5.59 -11.78
C GLU A 186 -8.95 -5.48 -13.29
N ALA A 187 -8.92 -4.25 -13.85
CA ALA A 187 -9.02 -4.04 -15.28
C ALA A 187 -7.86 -4.71 -16.06
N PHE A 188 -6.64 -4.60 -15.54
CA PHE A 188 -5.48 -5.29 -16.12
C PHE A 188 -5.66 -6.81 -16.07
N ALA A 189 -6.09 -7.36 -14.93
CA ALA A 189 -6.33 -8.79 -14.78
C ALA A 189 -7.38 -9.29 -15.78
N ALA A 190 -8.51 -8.61 -15.91
CA ALA A 190 -9.59 -8.96 -16.83
C ALA A 190 -9.17 -8.85 -18.31
N LEU A 191 -8.31 -7.88 -18.65
CA LEU A 191 -7.92 -7.63 -20.03
C LEU A 191 -6.77 -8.55 -20.51
N TYR A 192 -5.80 -8.83 -19.63
CA TYR A 192 -4.55 -9.48 -20.04
C TYR A 192 -4.30 -10.84 -19.39
N VAL A 193 -4.81 -11.10 -18.17
CA VAL A 193 -4.51 -12.31 -17.40
C VAL A 193 -5.56 -13.40 -17.64
N GLU A 194 -6.83 -13.08 -17.43
CA GLU A 194 -7.93 -14.04 -17.54
C GLU A 194 -8.11 -14.63 -18.94
N PRO A 195 -7.99 -13.86 -20.06
CA PRO A 195 -8.15 -14.40 -21.39
C PRO A 195 -7.08 -15.45 -21.78
N ARG A 196 -5.96 -15.47 -21.04
CA ARG A 196 -4.88 -16.44 -21.20
C ARG A 196 -5.01 -17.65 -20.29
N ASN A 197 -6.12 -17.76 -19.55
CA ASN A 197 -6.37 -18.80 -18.55
C ASN A 197 -5.32 -18.85 -17.44
N ASN A 198 -4.64 -17.74 -17.18
CA ASN A 198 -3.75 -17.62 -16.04
C ASN A 198 -4.54 -17.37 -14.76
N GLN A 199 -4.00 -17.86 -13.64
CA GLN A 199 -4.68 -17.78 -12.35
C GLN A 199 -4.31 -16.49 -11.62
N VAL A 200 -5.27 -15.58 -11.45
CA VAL A 200 -5.13 -14.44 -10.53
C VAL A 200 -5.19 -14.99 -9.10
N VAL A 201 -4.11 -14.80 -8.35
CA VAL A 201 -4.00 -15.23 -6.94
C VAL A 201 -4.49 -14.13 -6.02
N SER A 202 -4.09 -12.89 -6.29
CA SER A 202 -4.49 -11.73 -5.49
C SER A 202 -4.32 -10.44 -6.29
N VAL A 203 -5.27 -9.54 -6.11
CA VAL A 203 -5.20 -8.15 -6.59
C VAL A 203 -4.80 -7.26 -5.42
N ARG A 204 -3.72 -6.49 -5.57
CA ARG A 204 -3.28 -5.56 -4.52
C ARG A 204 -4.17 -4.32 -4.52
N HIS A 205 -4.45 -3.79 -3.32
CA HIS A 205 -5.34 -2.64 -3.16
C HIS A 205 -4.61 -1.30 -3.00
N TYR A 206 -3.33 -1.32 -2.63
CA TYR A 206 -2.52 -0.13 -2.37
C TYR A 206 -1.28 -0.02 -3.26
N PHE A 207 -1.00 -1.06 -4.02
CA PHE A 207 0.17 -1.14 -4.89
C PHE A 207 -0.27 -1.42 -6.31
N ALA A 208 0.46 -0.89 -7.27
CA ALA A 208 0.27 -1.15 -8.68
C ALA A 208 0.81 -2.55 -9.02
N SER A 209 0.21 -3.60 -8.44
CA SER A 209 0.65 -4.97 -8.68
C SER A 209 -0.44 -6.03 -8.50
N ILE A 210 -0.23 -7.16 -9.19
CA ILE A 210 -1.11 -8.32 -9.20
C ILE A 210 -0.27 -9.58 -9.04
N LEU A 211 -0.74 -10.50 -8.21
CA LEU A 211 -0.14 -11.82 -8.05
C LEU A 211 -0.84 -12.81 -8.96
N VAL A 212 -0.07 -13.49 -9.77
CA VAL A 212 -0.56 -14.40 -10.82
C VAL A 212 0.24 -15.68 -10.80
N ARG A 213 -0.38 -16.81 -11.19
CA ARG A 213 0.35 -17.98 -11.65
C ARG A 213 0.26 -18.02 -13.17
N ALA A 214 1.40 -18.04 -13.83
CA ALA A 214 1.49 -18.01 -15.28
C ALA A 214 2.57 -18.97 -15.81
N LYS A 215 2.48 -19.33 -17.08
CA LYS A 215 3.51 -20.08 -17.79
C LYS A 215 4.59 -19.14 -18.34
N SER A 216 5.76 -19.69 -18.64
CA SER A 216 6.91 -18.91 -19.13
C SER A 216 6.60 -18.06 -20.37
N GLU A 217 5.76 -18.56 -21.29
CA GLU A 217 5.35 -17.81 -22.49
C GLU A 217 4.50 -16.57 -22.14
N ASP A 218 3.57 -16.73 -21.19
CA ASP A 218 2.71 -15.63 -20.75
C ASP A 218 3.49 -14.59 -19.92
N ILE A 219 4.49 -15.04 -19.14
CA ILE A 219 5.39 -14.13 -18.42
C ILE A 219 6.14 -13.23 -19.41
N ARG A 220 6.66 -13.79 -20.51
CA ARG A 220 7.31 -13.00 -21.57
C ARG A 220 6.33 -12.04 -22.24
N TYR A 221 5.09 -12.45 -22.43
CA TYR A 221 4.04 -11.58 -22.98
C TYR A 221 3.77 -10.40 -22.04
N TYR A 222 3.59 -10.63 -20.73
CA TYR A 222 3.37 -9.55 -19.77
C TYR A 222 4.52 -8.54 -19.74
N ALA A 223 5.76 -9.02 -19.82
CA ALA A 223 6.93 -8.14 -19.87
C ALA A 223 6.98 -7.22 -21.10
N GLN A 224 6.23 -7.52 -22.17
CA GLN A 224 6.15 -6.68 -23.37
C GLN A 224 5.06 -5.60 -23.30
N LEU A 225 4.12 -5.72 -22.36
CA LEU A 225 3.03 -4.75 -22.22
C LEU A 225 3.56 -3.40 -21.75
N GLU A 226 2.98 -2.33 -22.29
CA GLU A 226 3.38 -0.95 -21.93
C GLU A 226 3.00 -0.63 -20.49
N GLU A 227 1.89 -1.17 -20.00
CA GLU A 227 1.37 -0.97 -18.66
C GLU A 227 2.20 -1.64 -17.56
N VAL A 228 3.04 -2.60 -17.92
CA VAL A 228 3.87 -3.37 -16.98
C VAL A 228 5.20 -2.68 -16.76
N ALA A 229 5.51 -2.38 -15.51
CA ALA A 229 6.81 -1.83 -15.10
C ALA A 229 7.86 -2.94 -14.90
N ALA A 230 7.48 -4.05 -14.25
CA ALA A 230 8.35 -5.20 -14.02
C ALA A 230 7.55 -6.47 -13.68
N VAL A 231 8.19 -7.62 -13.81
CA VAL A 231 7.66 -8.93 -13.42
C VAL A 231 8.66 -9.62 -12.50
N PHE A 232 8.22 -10.00 -11.31
CA PHE A 232 9.05 -10.58 -10.26
C PHE A 232 8.65 -12.02 -9.95
N TYR A 233 9.60 -12.80 -9.45
CA TYR A 233 9.31 -14.10 -8.85
C TYR A 233 8.68 -13.92 -7.47
N ALA A 234 7.54 -14.60 -7.21
CA ALA A 234 6.78 -14.47 -5.97
C ALA A 234 6.58 -15.83 -5.27
N PRO A 235 7.62 -16.49 -4.78
CA PRO A 235 7.57 -17.86 -4.25
C PRO A 235 6.75 -18.01 -2.96
N VAL A 236 6.65 -16.96 -2.14
CA VAL A 236 5.97 -16.99 -0.83
C VAL A 236 4.49 -17.34 -0.97
N TYR A 237 3.87 -17.01 -2.10
CA TYR A 237 2.45 -17.30 -2.35
C TYR A 237 2.16 -18.77 -2.72
N GLN A 238 3.17 -19.61 -2.94
CA GLN A 238 2.98 -21.05 -3.06
C GLN A 238 2.68 -21.70 -1.69
N ALA A 239 3.29 -21.20 -0.63
CA ALA A 239 3.13 -21.77 0.71
C ALA A 239 1.74 -21.49 1.29
N GLU A 240 1.19 -20.30 1.08
CA GLU A 240 -0.14 -19.93 1.59
C GLU A 240 -1.27 -20.73 0.92
N ASN A 241 -1.15 -21.02 -0.38
CA ASN A 241 -2.14 -21.84 -1.09
C ASN A 241 -1.96 -23.36 -0.90
N ALA A 242 -0.77 -23.82 -0.52
CA ALA A 242 -0.55 -25.24 -0.16
C ALA A 242 -1.13 -25.58 1.22
N LEU A 243 -1.28 -24.60 2.08
CA LEU A 243 -1.92 -24.73 3.39
C LEU A 243 -3.44 -24.59 3.36
N GLY A 244 -4.06 -24.49 2.21
CA GLY A 244 -5.49 -24.57 1.79
C GLY A 244 -6.61 -24.72 2.84
N VAL A 245 -6.36 -24.42 4.07
CA VAL A 245 -7.29 -24.41 5.17
C VAL A 245 -7.26 -23.03 5.80
N ILE A 246 -8.15 -22.17 5.34
CA ILE A 246 -8.67 -21.14 6.25
C ILE A 246 -9.26 -21.92 7.40
N PRO A 247 -8.75 -21.82 8.64
CA PRO A 247 -9.44 -22.38 9.77
C PRO A 247 -10.79 -21.67 9.83
N ALA A 248 -11.86 -22.43 9.60
CA ALA A 248 -13.20 -21.97 9.88
C ALA A 248 -13.16 -21.38 11.29
N GLN A 249 -13.56 -20.12 11.42
CA GLN A 249 -13.79 -19.51 12.73
C GLN A 249 -14.70 -20.46 13.48
N VAL A 250 -14.14 -21.15 14.45
CA VAL A 250 -14.91 -21.87 15.46
C VAL A 250 -15.62 -20.78 16.25
N GLY A 251 -16.88 -20.57 15.89
CA GLY A 251 -17.80 -19.82 16.73
C GLY A 251 -17.83 -20.44 18.08
N ALA A 252 -17.27 -19.79 19.08
CA ALA A 252 -17.47 -20.13 20.48
C ALA A 252 -18.87 -19.66 20.86
N ASP A 253 -19.86 -20.49 20.57
CA ASP A 253 -21.10 -20.52 21.38
C ASP A 253 -20.73 -20.98 22.78
N SER A 254 -20.70 -20.06 23.70
CA SER A 254 -20.82 -20.37 25.13
C SER A 254 -22.06 -19.68 25.68
N SER A 255 -23.21 -20.27 25.36
CA SER A 255 -24.37 -20.22 26.24
C SER A 255 -24.32 -21.47 27.09
N THR A 256 -24.19 -21.35 28.41
CA THR A 256 -24.97 -22.13 29.39
C THR A 256 -24.53 -21.78 30.80
N ASP A 257 -25.55 -21.45 31.56
CA ASP A 257 -25.76 -21.45 33.01
C ASP A 257 -25.12 -20.32 33.84
#